data_dda8d1aa86b86d542397a639a8c151c9
#
_entry.id   dda8d1aa86b86d542397a639a8c151c9
#
_cell.length_a   1.000
_cell.length_b   1.000
_cell.length_c   1.000
_cell.angle_alpha   90.00
_cell.angle_beta   90.00
_cell.angle_gamma   90.00
#
_symmetry.space_group_name_H-M   'P 1'
#
loop_
_entity.id
_entity.type
_entity.pdbx_description
1 polymer ?
#
loop_
_entity_poly.entity_id
_entity_poly.type
_entity_poly.pdbx_seq_one_letter_code
_entity_poly.pdbx_strand_id
1 'polypeptide(L)'
;MFKKSFVNKKILIYGLGLSGISCLKYLNKNNNVKVYDDNIKIKNKLNKKYFLSKKQILKLKFDYVVLSPGIDIKKCYLKNYLSKNLKKIITELDIFYLSYPYNKKITITGTNGKSTTCQMLYNILKLKNLDVRLVGNIGNSPLKEKKIKRETIFIIEASSYQIFYNKYFKTDYAAILNLNIDHLERHKNINVYAQAKVKLISDQEVNKLSFIEKDNIIINKNISKKKNKI
;
A
#
# COMPACT_ATOMS: atom_id res chain seq x y z
N MET A 1 -21.12 -4.07 3.70
CA MET A 1 -20.82 -5.38 4.33
C MET A 1 -19.33 -5.60 4.68
N PHE A 2 -18.38 -4.89 4.09
CA PHE A 2 -16.93 -5.09 4.31
C PHE A 2 -16.31 -4.31 5.50
N LYS A 3 -17.01 -3.38 6.14
CA LYS A 3 -16.56 -2.76 7.40
C LYS A 3 -16.28 -3.76 8.54
N LYS A 4 -16.74 -5.02 8.41
CA LYS A 4 -16.51 -6.10 9.39
C LYS A 4 -15.13 -6.78 9.27
N SER A 5 -14.33 -6.52 8.24
CA SER A 5 -13.05 -7.22 8.02
C SER A 5 -12.01 -6.94 9.11
N PHE A 6 -12.10 -5.78 9.77
CA PHE A 6 -11.19 -5.36 10.83
C PHE A 6 -11.99 -4.92 12.07
N VAL A 7 -12.64 -5.85 12.72
CA VAL A 7 -13.34 -5.65 14.01
C VAL A 7 -12.89 -6.74 14.96
N ASN A 8 -12.60 -6.37 16.19
CA ASN A 8 -12.14 -7.27 17.27
C ASN A 8 -10.89 -8.09 16.92
N LYS A 9 -9.96 -7.51 16.10
CA LYS A 9 -8.72 -8.16 15.71
C LYS A 9 -7.55 -7.69 16.58
N LYS A 10 -6.59 -8.59 16.80
CA LYS A 10 -5.28 -8.27 17.38
C LYS A 10 -4.31 -7.91 16.25
N ILE A 11 -3.92 -6.66 16.16
CA ILE A 11 -3.15 -6.12 15.04
C ILE A 11 -1.83 -5.54 15.54
N LEU A 12 -0.73 -5.96 14.92
CA LEU A 12 0.57 -5.32 15.08
C LEU A 12 0.80 -4.37 13.90
N ILE A 13 1.12 -3.10 14.16
CA ILE A 13 1.62 -2.18 13.16
C ILE A 13 3.13 -2.05 13.33
N TYR A 14 3.88 -2.34 12.27
CA TYR A 14 5.31 -2.22 12.24
C TYR A 14 5.76 -1.10 11.29
N GLY A 15 6.45 -0.11 11.84
CA GLY A 15 6.81 1.14 11.20
C GLY A 15 5.76 2.23 11.44
N LEU A 16 6.19 3.35 12.03
CA LEU A 16 5.33 4.45 12.47
C LEU A 16 5.59 5.74 11.69
N GLY A 17 5.90 5.60 10.41
CA GLY A 17 5.83 6.70 9.44
C GLY A 17 4.38 7.12 9.17
N LEU A 18 4.17 7.91 8.13
CA LEU A 18 2.84 8.45 7.77
C LEU A 18 1.77 7.36 7.63
N SER A 19 2.07 6.28 6.90
CA SER A 19 1.16 5.14 6.72
C SER A 19 0.86 4.41 8.03
N GLY A 20 1.88 4.13 8.85
CA GLY A 20 1.68 3.41 10.11
C GLY A 20 0.85 4.18 11.10
N ILE A 21 1.09 5.50 11.23
CA ILE A 21 0.28 6.38 12.09
C ILE A 21 -1.17 6.46 11.58
N SER A 22 -1.36 6.52 10.28
CA SER A 22 -2.69 6.52 9.68
C SER A 22 -3.44 5.23 9.97
N CYS A 23 -2.79 4.08 9.79
CA CYS A 23 -3.33 2.78 10.12
C CYS A 23 -3.69 2.67 11.61
N LEU A 24 -2.83 3.16 12.52
CA LEU A 24 -3.12 3.18 13.95
C LEU A 24 -4.41 3.96 14.25
N LYS A 25 -4.52 5.19 13.74
CA LYS A 25 -5.69 6.03 13.97
C LYS A 25 -6.98 5.41 13.41
N TYR A 26 -6.89 4.75 12.27
CA TYR A 26 -8.03 4.11 11.62
C TYR A 26 -8.48 2.83 12.35
N LEU A 27 -7.54 1.94 12.64
CA LEU A 27 -7.82 0.60 13.17
C LEU A 27 -8.11 0.58 14.66
N ASN A 28 -7.54 1.52 15.44
CA ASN A 28 -7.64 1.51 16.90
C ASN A 28 -9.07 1.69 17.43
N LYS A 29 -10.00 2.14 16.59
CA LYS A 29 -11.41 2.36 17.02
C LYS A 29 -12.14 1.05 17.37
N ASN A 30 -11.81 -0.04 16.68
CA ASN A 30 -12.56 -1.29 16.76
C ASN A 30 -11.66 -2.53 16.90
N ASN A 31 -10.38 -2.34 17.25
CA ASN A 31 -9.40 -3.43 17.32
C ASN A 31 -8.42 -3.24 18.48
N ASN A 32 -7.81 -4.34 18.89
CA ASN A 32 -6.66 -4.30 19.81
C ASN A 32 -5.38 -4.08 18.99
N VAL A 33 -4.99 -2.81 18.86
CA VAL A 33 -3.83 -2.43 18.06
C VAL A 33 -2.61 -2.23 18.94
N LYS A 34 -1.51 -2.84 18.56
CA LYS A 34 -0.18 -2.63 19.12
C LYS A 34 0.77 -2.17 18.03
N VAL A 35 1.80 -1.45 18.43
CA VAL A 35 2.75 -0.86 17.50
C VAL A 35 4.19 -1.20 17.85
N TYR A 36 5.04 -1.22 16.83
CA TYR A 36 6.47 -1.36 16.95
C TYR A 36 7.19 -0.53 15.89
N ASP A 37 8.32 0.03 16.24
CA ASP A 37 9.21 0.72 15.31
C ASP A 37 10.66 0.49 15.73
N ASP A 38 11.57 0.33 14.78
CA ASP A 38 13.00 0.17 15.04
C ASP A 38 13.63 1.47 15.56
N ASN A 39 13.04 2.62 15.20
CA ASN A 39 13.47 3.92 15.70
C ASN A 39 12.84 4.22 17.07
N ILE A 40 13.65 4.12 18.11
CA ILE A 40 13.25 4.35 19.51
C ILE A 40 12.72 5.78 19.73
N LYS A 41 13.22 6.78 19.01
CA LYS A 41 12.79 8.18 19.16
C LYS A 41 11.30 8.39 18.85
N ILE A 42 10.71 7.53 18.03
CA ILE A 42 9.27 7.60 17.69
C ILE A 42 8.39 7.26 18.89
N LYS A 43 8.87 6.47 19.84
CA LYS A 43 8.11 6.11 21.07
C LYS A 43 7.67 7.32 21.89
N ASN A 44 8.41 8.41 21.84
CA ASN A 44 8.09 9.64 22.59
C ASN A 44 6.94 10.43 21.94
N LYS A 45 6.55 10.13 20.71
CA LYS A 45 5.51 10.85 19.96
C LYS A 45 4.11 10.23 20.08
N LEU A 46 3.99 9.06 20.68
CA LEU A 46 2.73 8.32 20.80
C LEU A 46 2.54 7.79 22.22
N ASN A 47 1.28 7.52 22.59
CA ASN A 47 0.98 6.97 23.91
C ASN A 47 1.66 5.60 24.09
N LYS A 48 2.42 5.46 25.18
CA LYS A 48 3.22 4.27 25.53
C LYS A 48 2.39 2.96 25.57
N LYS A 49 1.09 3.04 25.84
CA LYS A 49 0.18 1.87 25.92
C LYS A 49 0.11 1.05 24.62
N TYR A 50 0.40 1.66 23.47
CA TYR A 50 0.40 0.97 22.19
C TYR A 50 1.69 0.21 21.89
N PHE A 51 2.81 0.64 22.47
CA PHE A 51 4.12 0.10 22.15
C PHE A 51 4.37 -1.26 22.79
N LEU A 52 4.93 -2.15 21.99
CA LEU A 52 5.49 -3.41 22.49
C LEU A 52 6.99 -3.46 22.28
N SER A 53 7.69 -4.14 23.18
CA SER A 53 9.06 -4.55 22.97
C SER A 53 9.13 -5.77 22.03
N LYS A 54 10.28 -6.01 21.41
CA LYS A 54 10.53 -7.21 20.61
C LYS A 54 10.21 -8.50 21.38
N LYS A 55 10.63 -8.59 22.65
CA LYS A 55 10.34 -9.75 23.52
C LYS A 55 8.83 -10.01 23.70
N GLN A 56 8.04 -8.95 23.86
CA GLN A 56 6.59 -9.04 23.97
C GLN A 56 5.93 -9.50 22.65
N ILE A 57 6.39 -8.95 21.49
CA ILE A 57 5.86 -9.32 20.17
C ILE A 57 6.06 -10.80 19.91
N LEU A 58 7.22 -11.35 20.25
CA LEU A 58 7.53 -12.78 20.04
C LEU A 58 6.63 -13.73 20.84
N LYS A 59 6.07 -13.26 21.98
CA LYS A 59 5.17 -14.04 22.84
C LYS A 59 3.70 -13.93 22.44
N LEU A 60 3.33 -12.92 21.62
CA LEU A 60 1.95 -12.64 21.27
C LEU A 60 1.58 -13.21 19.90
N LYS A 61 0.31 -13.59 19.76
CA LYS A 61 -0.28 -13.95 18.46
C LYS A 61 -1.11 -12.78 17.95
N PHE A 62 -0.85 -12.36 16.72
CA PHE A 62 -1.62 -11.34 16.02
C PHE A 62 -2.39 -11.96 14.85
N ASP A 63 -3.57 -11.41 14.56
CA ASP A 63 -4.34 -11.77 13.38
C ASP A 63 -3.72 -11.18 12.11
N TYR A 64 -3.29 -9.92 12.21
CA TYR A 64 -2.64 -9.19 11.12
C TYR A 64 -1.39 -8.45 11.59
N VAL A 65 -0.44 -8.30 10.67
CA VAL A 65 0.74 -7.44 10.81
C VAL A 65 0.69 -6.40 9.69
N VAL A 66 0.38 -5.16 10.05
CA VAL A 66 0.40 -4.03 9.11
C VAL A 66 1.84 -3.58 8.95
N LEU A 67 2.37 -3.70 7.75
CA LEU A 67 3.75 -3.34 7.44
C LEU A 67 3.81 -2.00 6.71
N SER A 68 4.53 -1.04 7.30
CA SER A 68 4.80 0.24 6.62
C SER A 68 5.76 0.05 5.43
N PRO A 69 5.61 0.83 4.34
CA PRO A 69 6.42 0.65 3.13
C PRO A 69 7.94 0.74 3.35
N GLY A 70 8.37 1.57 4.29
CA GLY A 70 9.78 1.74 4.64
C GLY A 70 10.44 0.52 5.29
N ILE A 71 9.66 -0.44 5.81
CA ILE A 71 10.21 -1.60 6.50
C ILE A 71 10.67 -2.67 5.50
N ASP A 72 11.95 -3.01 5.55
CA ASP A 72 12.50 -4.15 4.81
C ASP A 72 12.48 -5.42 5.67
N ILE A 73 11.62 -6.38 5.29
CA ILE A 73 11.49 -7.64 6.03
C ILE A 73 12.84 -8.36 6.17
N LYS A 74 13.74 -8.22 5.19
CA LYS A 74 15.03 -8.93 5.18
C LYS A 74 16.06 -8.29 6.10
N LYS A 75 15.91 -6.98 6.41
CA LYS A 75 16.92 -6.20 7.16
C LYS A 75 16.43 -5.73 8.53
N CYS A 76 15.14 -5.79 8.82
CA CYS A 76 14.54 -5.25 10.04
C CYS A 76 14.77 -6.12 11.27
N TYR A 77 14.60 -5.55 12.47
CA TYR A 77 14.79 -6.27 13.74
C TYR A 77 13.83 -7.44 13.96
N LEU A 78 12.64 -7.42 13.33
CA LEU A 78 11.66 -8.49 13.41
C LEU A 78 11.71 -9.47 12.23
N LYS A 79 12.79 -9.51 11.45
CA LYS A 79 12.92 -10.33 10.23
C LYS A 79 12.44 -11.78 10.40
N ASN A 80 12.92 -12.47 11.44
CA ASN A 80 12.58 -13.87 11.69
C ASN A 80 11.09 -14.05 12.06
N TYR A 81 10.52 -13.11 12.81
CA TYR A 81 9.10 -13.11 13.14
C TYR A 81 8.23 -12.87 11.89
N LEU A 82 8.58 -11.89 11.07
CA LEU A 82 7.84 -11.56 9.85
C LEU A 82 7.92 -12.69 8.82
N SER A 83 9.09 -13.30 8.64
CA SER A 83 9.27 -14.45 7.72
C SER A 83 8.37 -15.64 8.07
N LYS A 84 8.16 -15.92 9.36
CA LYS A 84 7.23 -16.96 9.83
C LYS A 84 5.76 -16.56 9.73
N ASN A 85 5.44 -15.27 9.57
CA ASN A 85 4.09 -14.71 9.57
C ASN A 85 3.72 -14.00 8.26
N LEU A 86 4.35 -14.33 7.13
CA LEU A 86 4.13 -13.67 5.83
C LEU A 86 2.64 -13.65 5.43
N LYS A 87 1.91 -14.74 5.73
CA LYS A 87 0.46 -14.84 5.43
C LYS A 87 -0.40 -13.81 6.19
N LYS A 88 0.11 -13.24 7.28
CA LYS A 88 -0.59 -12.24 8.11
C LYS A 88 -0.22 -10.79 7.75
N ILE A 89 0.80 -10.60 6.91
CA ILE A 89 1.25 -9.27 6.50
C ILE A 89 0.22 -8.66 5.55
N ILE A 90 -0.14 -7.42 5.86
CA ILE A 90 -0.98 -6.54 5.03
C ILE A 90 -0.38 -5.14 5.03
N THR A 91 -0.82 -4.31 4.09
CA THR A 91 -0.37 -2.93 3.94
C THR A 91 -1.52 -1.94 4.19
N GLU A 92 -1.20 -0.66 4.23
CA GLU A 92 -2.20 0.41 4.26
C GLU A 92 -3.16 0.35 3.07
N LEU A 93 -2.64 0.04 1.86
CA LEU A 93 -3.44 -0.09 0.65
C LEU A 93 -4.42 -1.26 0.75
N ASP A 94 -4.04 -2.37 1.39
CA ASP A 94 -4.95 -3.50 1.63
C ASP A 94 -6.11 -3.10 2.55
N ILE A 95 -5.79 -2.42 3.66
CA ILE A 95 -6.80 -1.94 4.60
C ILE A 95 -7.75 -0.97 3.91
N PHE A 96 -7.20 -0.03 3.14
CA PHE A 96 -7.97 0.94 2.37
C PHE A 96 -8.91 0.24 1.37
N TYR A 97 -8.39 -0.69 0.58
CA TYR A 97 -9.18 -1.43 -0.41
C TYR A 97 -10.35 -2.19 0.23
N LEU A 98 -10.09 -2.91 1.31
CA LEU A 98 -11.12 -3.66 2.03
C LEU A 98 -12.13 -2.77 2.74
N SER A 99 -11.76 -1.53 3.08
CA SER A 99 -12.66 -0.56 3.71
C SER A 99 -13.54 0.17 2.70
N TYR A 100 -13.06 0.35 1.47
CA TYR A 100 -13.73 1.09 0.40
C TYR A 100 -13.74 0.29 -0.92
N PRO A 101 -14.35 -0.90 -0.95
CA PRO A 101 -14.27 -1.81 -2.10
C PRO A 101 -14.96 -1.30 -3.35
N TYR A 102 -16.00 -0.49 -3.20
CA TYR A 102 -16.84 -0.01 -4.32
C TYR A 102 -16.37 1.30 -4.94
N ASN A 103 -15.46 2.00 -4.29
CA ASN A 103 -14.91 3.24 -4.81
C ASN A 103 -13.97 2.98 -5.98
N LYS A 104 -14.07 3.77 -7.04
CA LYS A 104 -13.12 3.72 -8.17
C LYS A 104 -11.72 4.11 -7.72
N LYS A 105 -10.74 3.32 -8.14
CA LYS A 105 -9.33 3.50 -7.84
C LYS A 105 -8.55 3.57 -9.15
N ILE A 106 -7.85 4.68 -9.34
CA ILE A 106 -6.93 4.91 -10.44
C ILE A 106 -5.54 4.94 -9.82
N THR A 107 -4.72 3.94 -10.08
CA THR A 107 -3.41 3.82 -9.43
C THR A 107 -2.29 4.01 -10.44
N ILE A 108 -1.40 4.94 -10.14
CA ILE A 108 -0.29 5.32 -10.99
C ILE A 108 1.01 4.97 -10.29
N THR A 109 1.86 4.23 -10.99
CA THR A 109 3.22 3.91 -10.59
C THR A 109 4.19 4.15 -11.74
N GLY A 110 5.48 4.06 -11.49
CA GLY A 110 6.55 4.30 -12.45
C GLY A 110 7.83 4.65 -11.70
N THR A 111 8.94 4.80 -12.41
CA THR A 111 10.15 5.37 -11.82
C THR A 111 9.99 6.88 -11.72
N ASN A 112 9.65 7.56 -12.81
CA ASN A 112 9.50 9.00 -12.91
C ASN A 112 8.08 9.41 -13.31
N GLY A 113 7.72 10.68 -13.10
CA GLY A 113 6.47 11.27 -13.59
C GLY A 113 5.21 10.95 -12.79
N LYS A 114 5.26 10.07 -11.79
CA LYS A 114 4.10 9.65 -11.00
C LYS A 114 3.31 10.81 -10.42
N SER A 115 3.97 11.67 -9.66
CA SER A 115 3.34 12.79 -8.94
C SER A 115 2.72 13.79 -9.91
N THR A 116 3.42 14.12 -10.98
CA THR A 116 2.93 15.02 -12.03
C THR A 116 1.67 14.46 -12.68
N THR A 117 1.71 13.20 -13.10
CA THR A 117 0.56 12.53 -13.75
C THR A 117 -0.64 12.44 -12.81
N CYS A 118 -0.42 12.07 -11.54
CA CYS A 118 -1.47 12.03 -10.54
C CYS A 118 -2.10 13.41 -10.32
N GLN A 119 -1.28 14.45 -10.21
CA GLN A 119 -1.77 15.81 -10.01
C GLN A 119 -2.53 16.35 -11.22
N MET A 120 -2.02 16.10 -12.44
CA MET A 120 -2.72 16.48 -13.67
C MET A 120 -4.09 15.81 -13.77
N LEU A 121 -4.14 14.50 -13.56
CA LEU A 121 -5.39 13.75 -13.58
C LEU A 121 -6.37 14.24 -12.49
N TYR A 122 -5.88 14.50 -11.29
CA TYR A 122 -6.68 15.08 -10.22
C TYR A 122 -7.30 16.42 -10.63
N ASN A 123 -6.51 17.33 -11.21
CA ASN A 123 -6.99 18.64 -11.65
C ASN A 123 -8.05 18.50 -12.75
N ILE A 124 -7.82 17.64 -13.76
CA ILE A 124 -8.78 17.41 -14.86
C ILE A 124 -10.11 16.88 -14.33
N LEU A 125 -10.08 15.89 -13.44
CA LEU A 125 -11.31 15.31 -12.90
C LEU A 125 -12.03 16.31 -11.95
N LYS A 126 -11.29 17.14 -11.25
CA LYS A 126 -11.86 18.25 -10.45
C LYS A 126 -12.56 19.30 -11.30
N LEU A 127 -11.98 19.67 -12.44
CA LEU A 127 -12.63 20.59 -13.39
C LEU A 127 -13.95 20.04 -13.95
N LYS A 128 -14.12 18.72 -13.94
CA LYS A 128 -15.38 18.05 -14.29
C LYS A 128 -16.35 17.92 -13.10
N ASN A 129 -16.10 18.62 -11.98
CA ASN A 129 -16.88 18.59 -10.76
C ASN A 129 -17.06 17.20 -10.13
N LEU A 130 -16.12 16.28 -10.37
CA LEU A 130 -16.13 14.96 -9.76
C LEU A 130 -15.60 15.00 -8.33
N ASP A 131 -16.13 14.14 -7.46
CA ASP A 131 -15.61 13.97 -6.11
C ASP A 131 -14.35 13.08 -6.16
N VAL A 132 -13.18 13.73 -6.20
CA VAL A 132 -11.88 13.08 -6.37
C VAL A 132 -10.99 13.31 -5.15
N ARG A 133 -10.21 12.31 -4.79
CA ARG A 133 -9.18 12.37 -3.75
C ARG A 133 -7.84 11.95 -4.34
N LEU A 134 -6.80 12.74 -4.06
CA LEU A 134 -5.41 12.42 -4.38
C LEU A 134 -4.72 11.87 -3.13
N VAL A 135 -4.29 10.62 -3.19
CA VAL A 135 -3.80 9.88 -2.01
C VAL A 135 -2.62 8.96 -2.35
N GLY A 136 -1.95 8.45 -1.34
CA GLY A 136 -0.90 7.45 -1.49
C GLY A 136 0.49 7.98 -1.13
N ASN A 137 1.43 7.88 -2.05
CA ASN A 137 2.81 8.35 -1.84
C ASN A 137 2.90 9.88 -1.85
N ILE A 138 1.96 10.55 -2.53
CA ILE A 138 1.71 12.00 -2.45
C ILE A 138 0.29 12.25 -1.94
N GLY A 139 0.01 13.48 -1.60
CA GLY A 139 -1.27 13.86 -1.01
C GLY A 139 -1.44 13.31 0.39
N ASN A 140 -2.65 12.88 0.69
CA ASN A 140 -2.96 12.28 1.99
C ASN A 140 -2.79 10.76 1.99
N SER A 141 -2.58 10.19 3.18
CA SER A 141 -2.81 8.76 3.36
C SER A 141 -4.29 8.43 3.05
N PRO A 142 -4.57 7.38 2.27
CA PRO A 142 -5.96 7.06 1.88
C PRO A 142 -6.88 6.79 3.08
N LEU A 143 -6.35 6.33 4.21
CA LEU A 143 -7.12 6.10 5.44
C LEU A 143 -7.42 7.37 6.25
N LYS A 144 -6.82 8.51 5.90
CA LYS A 144 -7.12 9.81 6.52
C LYS A 144 -8.30 10.52 5.86
N GLU A 145 -8.68 10.11 4.67
CA GLU A 145 -9.77 10.74 3.93
C GLU A 145 -11.10 10.62 4.69
N LYS A 146 -11.89 11.71 4.63
CA LYS A 146 -13.17 11.82 5.31
C LYS A 146 -14.29 12.10 4.30
N LYS A 147 -15.54 11.91 4.75
CA LYS A 147 -16.74 12.17 3.93
C LYS A 147 -16.67 11.47 2.55
N ILE A 148 -16.21 10.22 2.55
CA ILE A 148 -16.12 9.40 1.34
C ILE A 148 -17.53 8.93 0.98
N LYS A 149 -17.96 9.27 -0.23
CA LYS A 149 -19.20 8.82 -0.84
C LYS A 149 -18.92 7.61 -1.74
N ARG A 150 -19.98 6.96 -2.22
CA ARG A 150 -19.83 5.80 -3.12
C ARG A 150 -19.20 6.17 -4.47
N GLU A 151 -19.50 7.36 -4.96
CA GLU A 151 -18.99 7.93 -6.21
C GLU A 151 -17.59 8.56 -6.09
N THR A 152 -17.05 8.70 -4.87
CA THR A 152 -15.70 9.25 -4.68
C THR A 152 -14.67 8.42 -5.43
N ILE A 153 -13.88 9.09 -6.27
CA ILE A 153 -12.80 8.50 -7.07
C ILE A 153 -11.47 8.74 -6.35
N PHE A 154 -10.65 7.71 -6.24
CA PHE A 154 -9.31 7.82 -5.67
C PHE A 154 -8.25 7.75 -6.76
N ILE A 155 -7.42 8.79 -6.86
CA ILE A 155 -6.18 8.78 -7.62
C ILE A 155 -5.08 8.44 -6.62
N ILE A 156 -4.40 7.34 -6.85
CA ILE A 156 -3.43 6.77 -5.91
C ILE A 156 -2.06 6.77 -6.55
N GLU A 157 -1.15 7.57 -6.01
CA GLU A 157 0.26 7.38 -6.32
C GLU A 157 0.79 6.21 -5.50
N ALA A 158 1.30 5.17 -6.17
CA ALA A 158 1.87 4.01 -5.48
C ALA A 158 3.34 3.80 -5.82
N SER A 159 4.19 3.77 -4.79
CA SER A 159 5.58 3.35 -4.91
C SER A 159 5.69 1.82 -5.00
N SER A 160 6.82 1.32 -5.53
CA SER A 160 7.10 -0.11 -5.54
C SER A 160 7.09 -0.72 -4.13
N TYR A 161 7.50 0.04 -3.11
CA TYR A 161 7.49 -0.39 -1.71
C TYR A 161 6.07 -0.60 -1.16
N GLN A 162 5.12 0.26 -1.54
CA GLN A 162 3.72 0.13 -1.15
C GLN A 162 3.04 -1.05 -1.84
N ILE A 163 3.39 -1.33 -3.11
CA ILE A 163 2.80 -2.42 -3.89
C ILE A 163 3.40 -3.78 -3.52
N PHE A 164 4.68 -3.85 -3.18
CA PHE A 164 5.43 -5.09 -3.05
C PHE A 164 4.82 -6.09 -2.06
N TYR A 165 4.36 -5.61 -0.91
CA TYR A 165 3.78 -6.46 0.15
C TYR A 165 2.25 -6.42 0.20
N ASN A 166 1.57 -5.68 -0.68
CA ASN A 166 0.12 -5.69 -0.69
C ASN A 166 -0.40 -7.09 -1.06
N LYS A 167 -1.59 -7.42 -0.57
CA LYS A 167 -2.17 -8.75 -0.69
C LYS A 167 -3.57 -8.72 -1.30
N TYR A 168 -4.36 -7.76 -0.90
CA TYR A 168 -5.77 -7.64 -1.29
C TYR A 168 -6.04 -6.45 -2.20
N PHE A 169 -5.13 -5.47 -2.22
CA PHE A 169 -5.32 -4.25 -2.96
C PHE A 169 -5.45 -4.51 -4.46
N LYS A 170 -6.53 -4.00 -5.02
CA LYS A 170 -6.81 -4.00 -6.45
C LYS A 170 -7.19 -2.60 -6.90
N THR A 171 -7.00 -2.32 -8.16
CA THR A 171 -7.32 -1.02 -8.78
C THR A 171 -8.16 -1.21 -10.03
N ASP A 172 -9.02 -0.24 -10.34
CA ASP A 172 -9.86 -0.28 -11.55
C ASP A 172 -9.07 0.13 -12.79
N TYR A 173 -8.20 1.13 -12.63
CA TYR A 173 -7.30 1.60 -13.68
C TYR A 173 -5.88 1.60 -13.12
N ALA A 174 -4.96 0.96 -13.82
CA ALA A 174 -3.56 0.94 -13.47
C ALA A 174 -2.73 1.64 -14.54
N ALA A 175 -1.72 2.43 -14.13
CA ALA A 175 -0.73 2.95 -15.07
C ALA A 175 0.68 2.68 -14.54
N ILE A 176 1.54 2.10 -15.39
CA ILE A 176 2.98 2.03 -15.18
C ILE A 176 3.63 2.93 -16.22
N LEU A 177 3.99 4.16 -15.81
CA LEU A 177 4.45 5.21 -16.72
C LEU A 177 5.76 4.86 -17.43
N ASN A 178 6.71 4.36 -16.64
CA ASN A 178 8.04 3.97 -17.11
C ASN A 178 8.74 3.10 -16.06
N LEU A 179 9.82 2.47 -16.48
CA LEU A 179 10.62 1.65 -15.59
C LEU A 179 12.11 1.80 -15.96
N ASN A 180 12.83 2.53 -15.13
CA ASN A 180 14.27 2.72 -15.18
C ASN A 180 14.94 2.11 -13.94
N ILE A 181 16.25 1.99 -13.96
CA ILE A 181 17.02 1.47 -12.83
C ILE A 181 16.87 2.43 -11.64
N ASP A 182 16.28 1.89 -10.55
CA ASP A 182 16.08 2.63 -9.31
C ASP A 182 15.84 1.64 -8.14
N HIS A 183 16.05 2.09 -6.90
CA HIS A 183 15.73 1.32 -5.68
C HIS A 183 16.34 -0.10 -5.63
N LEU A 184 17.51 -0.33 -6.24
CA LEU A 184 18.15 -1.66 -6.26
C LEU A 184 18.62 -2.10 -4.87
N GLU A 185 18.91 -1.17 -3.97
CA GLU A 185 19.24 -1.42 -2.56
C GLU A 185 18.13 -2.19 -1.83
N ARG A 186 16.87 -2.02 -2.27
CA ARG A 186 15.69 -2.69 -1.73
C ARG A 186 15.29 -3.92 -2.54
N HIS A 187 15.22 -3.78 -3.86
CA HIS A 187 14.72 -4.81 -4.76
C HIS A 187 15.79 -5.77 -5.28
N LYS A 188 17.09 -5.52 -4.98
CA LYS A 188 18.27 -6.27 -5.40
C LYS A 188 18.57 -6.22 -6.90
N ASN A 189 17.59 -6.28 -7.77
CA ASN A 189 17.74 -6.18 -9.22
C ASN A 189 16.49 -5.61 -9.90
N ILE A 190 16.66 -5.20 -11.14
CA ILE A 190 15.62 -4.55 -11.93
C ILE A 190 14.39 -5.44 -12.16
N ASN A 191 14.56 -6.76 -12.26
CA ASN A 191 13.42 -7.66 -12.47
C ASN A 191 12.51 -7.71 -11.23
N VAL A 192 13.06 -7.78 -10.02
CA VAL A 192 12.28 -7.74 -8.77
C VAL A 192 11.58 -6.39 -8.62
N TYR A 193 12.24 -5.30 -9.01
CA TYR A 193 11.62 -3.97 -9.03
C TYR A 193 10.46 -3.89 -10.03
N ALA A 194 10.65 -4.41 -11.25
CA ALA A 194 9.60 -4.51 -12.25
C ALA A 194 8.42 -5.36 -11.76
N GLN A 195 8.69 -6.53 -11.20
CA GLN A 195 7.65 -7.41 -10.64
C GLN A 195 6.84 -6.73 -9.54
N ALA A 196 7.48 -5.90 -8.69
CA ALA A 196 6.78 -5.13 -7.68
C ALA A 196 5.74 -4.17 -8.29
N LYS A 197 6.07 -3.51 -9.42
CA LYS A 197 5.14 -2.60 -10.10
C LYS A 197 4.12 -3.35 -10.95
N VAL A 198 4.54 -4.36 -11.70
CA VAL A 198 3.68 -5.19 -12.55
C VAL A 198 2.61 -5.93 -11.71
N LYS A 199 2.89 -6.21 -10.44
CA LYS A 199 1.91 -6.75 -9.50
C LYS A 199 0.62 -5.93 -9.48
N LEU A 200 0.70 -4.60 -9.63
CA LEU A 200 -0.47 -3.73 -9.70
C LEU A 200 -1.44 -4.13 -10.82
N ILE A 201 -0.90 -4.48 -11.99
CA ILE A 201 -1.68 -4.96 -13.15
C ILE A 201 -2.09 -6.42 -12.97
N SER A 202 -1.15 -7.24 -12.52
CA SER A 202 -1.37 -8.68 -12.36
C SER A 202 -2.47 -9.04 -11.34
N ASP A 203 -2.70 -8.19 -10.37
CA ASP A 203 -3.69 -8.40 -9.32
C ASP A 203 -5.05 -7.76 -9.67
N GLN A 204 -5.17 -7.06 -10.82
CA GLN A 204 -6.44 -6.50 -11.28
C GLN A 204 -7.46 -7.62 -11.62
N GLU A 205 -8.72 -7.26 -11.58
CA GLU A 205 -9.80 -8.10 -12.10
C GLU A 205 -9.81 -8.08 -13.64
N VAL A 206 -10.32 -9.14 -14.25
CA VAL A 206 -10.20 -9.40 -15.69
C VAL A 206 -10.70 -8.26 -16.59
N ASN A 207 -11.69 -7.48 -16.14
CA ASN A 207 -12.32 -6.41 -16.92
C ASN A 207 -11.80 -5.01 -16.58
N LYS A 208 -10.62 -4.91 -15.94
CA LYS A 208 -10.01 -3.63 -15.58
C LYS A 208 -8.94 -3.23 -16.59
N LEU A 209 -8.72 -1.91 -16.73
CA LEU A 209 -7.81 -1.36 -17.73
C LEU A 209 -6.44 -1.07 -17.17
N SER A 210 -5.42 -1.35 -17.96
CA SER A 210 -4.04 -1.04 -17.66
C SER A 210 -3.38 -0.25 -18.79
N PHE A 211 -2.54 0.69 -18.41
CA PHE A 211 -1.75 1.52 -19.30
C PHE A 211 -0.27 1.31 -19.01
N ILE A 212 0.50 0.98 -20.02
CA ILE A 212 1.94 0.75 -19.93
C ILE A 212 2.68 1.45 -21.06
N GLU A 213 3.95 1.71 -20.85
CA GLU A 213 4.86 2.14 -21.91
C GLU A 213 5.05 0.99 -22.91
N LYS A 214 4.66 1.23 -24.18
CA LYS A 214 4.58 0.20 -25.23
C LYS A 214 5.90 -0.56 -25.45
N ASP A 215 7.01 0.14 -25.50
CA ASP A 215 8.31 -0.41 -25.90
C ASP A 215 9.19 -0.79 -24.70
N ASN A 216 8.65 -0.81 -23.49
CA ASN A 216 9.40 -1.19 -22.32
C ASN A 216 9.55 -2.71 -22.20
N ILE A 217 10.68 -3.24 -22.69
CA ILE A 217 10.98 -4.67 -22.74
C ILE A 217 10.84 -5.33 -21.36
N ILE A 218 11.24 -4.64 -20.29
CA ILE A 218 11.23 -5.21 -18.93
C ILE A 218 9.79 -5.35 -18.42
N ILE A 219 8.96 -4.34 -18.64
CA ILE A 219 7.53 -4.39 -18.27
C ILE A 219 6.87 -5.52 -19.06
N ASN A 220 7.02 -5.51 -20.38
CA ASN A 220 6.39 -6.49 -21.27
C ASN A 220 6.78 -7.92 -20.92
N LYS A 221 8.09 -8.20 -20.68
CA LYS A 221 8.58 -9.52 -20.23
C LYS A 221 7.95 -9.99 -18.91
N ASN A 222 7.64 -9.09 -18.01
CA ASN A 222 7.08 -9.45 -16.70
C ASN A 222 5.54 -9.56 -16.72
N ILE A 223 4.85 -8.92 -17.68
CA ILE A 223 3.40 -9.02 -17.87
C ILE A 223 3.03 -10.28 -18.63
N SER A 224 3.77 -10.65 -19.67
CA SER A 224 3.47 -11.77 -20.58
C SER A 224 3.31 -13.13 -19.89
N LYS A 225 3.71 -13.23 -18.63
CA LYS A 225 3.52 -14.43 -17.80
C LYS A 225 2.14 -14.52 -17.13
N LYS A 226 1.26 -13.52 -17.26
CA LYS A 226 -0.06 -13.50 -16.63
C LYS A 226 -1.11 -12.98 -17.63
N LYS A 227 -2.20 -13.74 -17.78
CA LYS A 227 -3.32 -13.52 -18.72
C LYS A 227 -4.21 -12.30 -18.40
N ASN A 228 -3.66 -11.11 -18.26
CA ASN A 228 -4.49 -9.92 -18.15
C ASN A 228 -4.43 -9.15 -19.47
N LYS A 229 -5.61 -8.79 -20.01
CA LYS A 229 -5.72 -7.94 -21.20
C LYS A 229 -5.12 -6.57 -20.88
N ILE A 230 -4.14 -6.17 -21.65
CA ILE A 230 -3.54 -4.84 -21.72
C ILE A 230 -4.30 -4.07 -22.81
#